data_a615a47fc7c1af3b9d5b105ed1bb9543
#
_entry.id   a615a47fc7c1af3b9d5b105ed1bb9543
#
_cell.length_a   1.000
_cell.length_b   1.000
_cell.length_c   1.000
_cell.angle_alpha   90.00
_cell.angle_beta   90.00
_cell.angle_gamma   90.00
#
_symmetry.space_group_name_H-M   'P 1'
#
loop_
_entity.id
_entity.type
_entity.pdbx_description
1 polymer ?
#
loop_
_entity_poly.entity_id
_entity_poly.type
_entity_poly.pdbx_seq_one_letter_code
_entity_poly.pdbx_strand_id
1 'polypeptide(L)'
;MAQMNMIQAVNSALDIILEKDSNVCIFGEDVGYFGGVFRCTDGLQSKYGKHRVFDSPLAEGGIVSTAIGMGINGLRPVAEIQ
;
A
#
# COMPACT_ATOMS: atom_id res chain seq x y z
N MET A 1 -17.38 -0.28 19.32
CA MET A 1 -16.92 -0.25 17.93
C MET A 1 -16.55 1.17 17.55
N ALA A 2 -15.39 1.37 16.98
CA ALA A 2 -14.96 2.70 16.57
C ALA A 2 -15.69 3.12 15.30
N GLN A 3 -16.10 4.39 15.26
CA GLN A 3 -16.62 4.97 14.04
C GLN A 3 -15.45 5.50 13.20
N MET A 4 -15.48 5.23 11.90
CA MET A 4 -14.44 5.73 11.01
C MET A 4 -15.03 6.01 9.63
N ASN A 5 -14.46 6.98 8.92
CA ASN A 5 -14.82 7.21 7.53
C ASN A 5 -14.17 6.15 6.63
N MET A 6 -14.47 6.19 5.34
CA MET A 6 -13.95 5.20 4.40
C MET A 6 -12.43 5.21 4.33
N ILE A 7 -11.81 6.39 4.33
CA ILE A 7 -10.35 6.51 4.27
C ILE A 7 -9.71 5.88 5.51
N GLN A 8 -10.26 6.15 6.68
CA GLN A 8 -9.76 5.56 7.92
C GLN A 8 -9.95 4.04 7.94
N ALA A 9 -11.06 3.56 7.42
CA ALA A 9 -11.34 2.12 7.35
C ALA A 9 -10.34 1.42 6.41
N VAL A 10 -10.04 2.00 5.26
CA VAL A 10 -9.06 1.45 4.32
C VAL A 10 -7.67 1.45 4.97
N ASN A 11 -7.28 2.56 5.59
CA ASN A 11 -5.99 2.67 6.28
C ASN A 11 -5.86 1.59 7.37
N SER A 12 -6.90 1.42 8.16
CA SER A 12 -6.93 0.41 9.23
C SER A 12 -6.78 -1.00 8.67
N ALA A 13 -7.49 -1.31 7.59
CA ALA A 13 -7.40 -2.63 6.96
C ALA A 13 -5.99 -2.90 6.43
N LEU A 14 -5.38 -1.92 5.77
CA LEU A 14 -4.02 -2.04 5.25
C LEU A 14 -3.00 -2.21 6.38
N ASP A 15 -3.17 -1.47 7.48
CA ASP A 15 -2.33 -1.60 8.66
C ASP A 15 -2.38 -3.03 9.21
N ILE A 16 -3.59 -3.57 9.34
CA ILE A 16 -3.77 -4.92 9.89
C ILE A 16 -3.11 -5.98 9.00
N ILE A 17 -3.29 -5.91 7.69
CA ILE A 17 -2.69 -6.92 6.81
C ILE A 17 -1.18 -6.80 6.74
N LEU A 18 -0.62 -5.59 6.83
CA LEU A 18 0.82 -5.40 6.89
C LEU A 18 1.40 -6.02 8.17
N GLU A 19 0.71 -5.87 9.28
CA GLU A 19 1.14 -6.45 10.55
C GLU A 19 1.07 -7.98 10.53
N LYS A 20 0.01 -8.53 9.97
CA LYS A 20 -0.23 -9.98 10.02
C LYS A 20 0.51 -10.79 8.97
N ASP A 21 0.88 -10.19 7.84
CA ASP A 21 1.48 -10.92 6.72
C ASP A 21 2.72 -10.18 6.23
N SER A 22 3.89 -10.75 6.49
CA SER A 22 5.16 -10.16 6.11
C SER A 22 5.38 -10.10 4.59
N ASN A 23 4.58 -10.82 3.81
CA ASN A 23 4.66 -10.82 2.35
C ASN A 23 3.83 -9.73 1.71
N VAL A 24 2.99 -9.03 2.48
CA VAL A 24 2.19 -7.92 1.97
C VAL A 24 3.07 -6.69 1.78
N CYS A 25 2.96 -6.06 0.63
CA CYS A 25 3.58 -4.77 0.36
C CYS A 25 2.58 -3.88 -0.36
N ILE A 26 2.70 -2.58 -0.16
CA ILE A 26 1.81 -1.58 -0.72
C ILE A 26 2.65 -0.60 -1.52
N PHE A 27 2.27 -0.36 -2.76
CA PHE A 27 3.00 0.61 -3.57
C PHE A 27 2.07 1.28 -4.57
N GLY A 28 2.50 2.40 -5.08
CA GLY A 28 1.75 3.20 -6.02
C GLY A 28 2.23 4.63 -6.02
N GLU A 29 1.51 5.50 -6.71
CA GLU A 29 1.87 6.91 -6.82
C GLU A 29 1.63 7.61 -5.49
N ASP A 30 2.69 8.20 -4.91
CA ASP A 30 2.65 8.93 -3.64
C ASP A 30 2.16 8.12 -2.44
N VAL A 31 2.25 6.80 -2.51
CA VAL A 31 1.76 5.91 -1.46
C VAL A 31 2.66 5.91 -0.23
N GLY A 32 3.96 6.10 -0.41
CA GLY A 32 4.94 6.00 0.67
C GLY A 32 4.90 7.15 1.65
N TYR A 33 5.87 8.06 1.54
CA TYR A 33 6.01 9.15 2.50
C TYR A 33 4.77 10.05 2.57
N PHE A 34 4.21 10.39 1.40
CA PHE A 34 3.05 11.28 1.34
C PHE A 34 1.78 10.65 1.94
N GLY A 35 1.64 9.32 1.86
CA GLY A 35 0.49 8.63 2.43
C GLY A 35 -0.70 8.48 1.49
N GLY A 36 -0.47 8.66 0.18
CA GLY A 36 -1.52 8.53 -0.84
C GLY A 36 -2.25 9.83 -1.10
N VAL A 37 -2.84 9.94 -2.30
CA VAL A 37 -3.57 11.14 -2.72
C VAL A 37 -4.74 11.43 -1.78
N PHE A 38 -5.46 10.39 -1.36
CA PHE A 38 -6.57 10.51 -0.42
C PHE A 38 -6.18 10.09 0.99
N ARG A 39 -4.89 9.94 1.26
CA ARG A 39 -4.34 9.64 2.58
C ARG A 39 -4.72 8.26 3.13
N CYS A 40 -5.08 7.32 2.26
CA CYS A 40 -5.43 5.96 2.67
C CYS A 40 -4.24 5.20 3.24
N THR A 41 -3.01 5.56 2.88
CA THR A 41 -1.78 4.90 3.36
C THR A 41 -0.99 5.77 4.32
N ASP A 42 -1.60 6.81 4.87
CA ASP A 42 -0.92 7.74 5.78
C ASP A 42 -0.31 7.01 6.97
N GLY A 43 0.97 7.31 7.23
CA GLY A 43 1.70 6.74 8.37
C GLY A 43 2.20 5.32 8.18
N LEU A 44 1.78 4.61 7.16
CA LEU A 44 2.14 3.20 7.00
C LEU A 44 3.61 2.99 6.64
N GLN A 45 4.20 3.87 5.82
CA GLN A 45 5.63 3.76 5.51
C GLN A 45 6.49 3.95 6.75
N SER A 46 6.15 4.91 7.61
CA SER A 46 6.88 5.12 8.86
C SER A 46 6.79 3.91 9.77
N LYS A 47 5.65 3.23 9.79
CA LYS A 47 5.43 2.10 10.68
C LYS A 47 6.06 0.81 10.17
N TYR A 48 6.00 0.55 8.86
CA TYR A 48 6.41 -0.74 8.29
C TYR A 48 7.66 -0.67 7.42
N GLY A 49 8.13 0.52 7.08
CA GLY A 49 9.37 0.69 6.35
C GLY A 49 9.18 0.83 4.83
N LYS A 50 10.22 1.36 4.19
CA LYS A 50 10.22 1.68 2.77
C LYS A 50 10.23 0.47 1.86
N HIS A 51 10.58 -0.69 2.38
CA HIS A 51 10.56 -1.93 1.60
C HIS A 51 9.17 -2.51 1.49
N ARG A 52 8.27 -2.10 2.34
CA ARG A 52 6.92 -2.62 2.40
C ARG A 52 5.86 -1.63 1.95
N VAL A 53 6.13 -0.33 2.08
CA VAL A 53 5.23 0.74 1.65
C VAL A 53 6.07 1.75 0.88
N PHE A 54 5.93 1.81 -0.44
CA PHE A 54 6.83 2.61 -1.25
C PHE A 54 6.15 3.22 -2.47
N ASP A 55 6.78 4.26 -2.98
CA ASP A 55 6.29 5.00 -4.15
C ASP A 55 6.67 4.31 -5.45
N SER A 56 5.86 4.50 -6.46
CA SER A 56 6.19 4.17 -7.84
C SER A 56 6.07 5.45 -8.69
N PRO A 57 6.70 5.47 -9.87
CA PRO A 57 6.44 6.52 -10.85
C PRO A 57 4.98 6.49 -11.32
N LEU A 58 4.52 7.58 -11.91
CA LEU A 58 3.17 7.68 -12.49
C LEU A 58 3.14 6.86 -13.79
N ALA A 59 2.92 5.56 -13.64
CA ALA A 59 2.95 4.61 -14.76
C ALA A 59 2.06 3.41 -14.42
N GLU A 60 0.75 3.54 -14.64
CA GLU A 60 -0.24 2.54 -14.21
C GLU A 60 0.03 1.16 -14.80
N GLY A 61 0.41 1.10 -16.08
CA GLY A 61 0.78 -0.18 -16.70
C GLY A 61 1.98 -0.84 -16.02
N GLY A 62 2.97 -0.03 -15.63
CA GLY A 62 4.14 -0.50 -14.90
C GLY A 62 3.79 -0.97 -13.49
N ILE A 63 2.88 -0.26 -12.82
CA ILE A 63 2.42 -0.63 -11.48
C ILE A 63 1.74 -2.00 -11.52
N VAL A 64 0.81 -2.19 -12.47
CA VAL A 64 0.07 -3.44 -12.58
C VAL A 64 1.00 -4.60 -12.96
N SER A 65 1.90 -4.37 -13.92
CA SER A 65 2.85 -5.40 -14.36
C SER A 65 3.78 -5.82 -13.22
N THR A 66 4.26 -4.85 -12.44
CA THR A 66 5.10 -5.12 -11.28
C THR A 66 4.33 -5.94 -10.24
N ALA A 67 3.08 -5.58 -9.98
CA ALA A 67 2.25 -6.30 -9.02
C ALA A 67 2.06 -7.76 -9.45
N ILE A 68 1.83 -8.00 -10.73
CA ILE A 68 1.70 -9.37 -11.25
C ILE A 68 2.98 -10.17 -11.00
N GLY A 69 4.13 -9.58 -11.30
CA GLY A 69 5.42 -10.25 -11.07
C GLY A 69 5.68 -10.53 -9.60
N MET A 70 5.34 -9.60 -8.73
CA MET A 70 5.45 -9.80 -7.28
C MET A 70 4.56 -10.95 -6.81
N GLY A 71 3.31 -11.00 -7.29
CA GLY A 71 2.38 -12.06 -6.93
C GLY A 71 2.88 -13.43 -7.35
N ILE A 72 3.41 -13.55 -8.56
CA ILE A 72 3.98 -14.81 -9.07
C ILE A 72 5.14 -15.28 -8.19
N ASN A 73 5.90 -14.34 -7.63
CA ASN A 73 7.08 -14.65 -6.82
C ASN A 73 6.77 -14.78 -5.32
N GLY A 74 5.51 -14.85 -4.94
CA GLY A 74 5.11 -15.16 -3.57
C GLY A 74 4.79 -13.97 -2.68
N LEU A 75 4.91 -12.75 -3.20
CA LEU A 75 4.49 -11.56 -2.47
C LEU A 75 3.01 -11.31 -2.65
N ARG A 76 2.45 -10.50 -1.77
CA ARG A 76 1.05 -10.08 -1.85
C ARG A 76 0.98 -8.58 -2.00
N PRO A 77 1.06 -8.08 -3.23
CA PRO A 77 1.10 -6.65 -3.46
C PRO A 77 -0.29 -6.03 -3.42
N VAL A 78 -0.35 -4.84 -2.84
CA VAL A 78 -1.50 -3.96 -2.93
C VAL A 78 -1.05 -2.77 -3.76
N ALA A 79 -1.54 -2.67 -4.98
CA ALA A 79 -1.14 -1.63 -5.92
C ALA A 79 -2.21 -0.54 -5.94
N GLU A 80 -1.85 0.67 -5.57
CA GLU A 80 -2.75 1.81 -5.61
C GLU A 80 -2.60 2.55 -6.94
N ILE A 81 -3.71 2.78 -7.61
CA ILE A 81 -3.76 3.51 -8.87
C ILE A 81 -4.67 4.72 -8.68
N GLN A 82 -4.21 5.89 -9.11
CA GLN A 82 -4.98 7.13 -9.02
C GLN A 82 -6.06 7.24 -10.08
#